data_2691c504515ac60c1d27389c86be1077
#
_entry.id   2691c504515ac60c1d27389c86be1077
#
_cell.length_a   1.000
_cell.length_b   1.000
_cell.length_c   1.000
_cell.angle_alpha   90.00
_cell.angle_beta   90.00
_cell.angle_gamma   90.00
#
_symmetry.space_group_name_H-M   'P 1'
#
loop_
_entity.id
_entity.type
_entity.pdbx_description
1 polymer ?
#
loop_
_entity_poly.entity_id
_entity_poly.type
_entity_poly.pdbx_seq_one_letter_code
_entity_poly.pdbx_strand_id
1 'polypeptide(L)'
;MGADLRSAGHSRWGTTRENGVWWLVTPNGEKFFSIGVNSVIEGPDTRDYKGRTWYSWKVFYPDLSLWAMATRVRLRDWGFNTLGGWSVHPTVIAMPCTPDLELGRLSRFHWFDPFDPKTLERAKSLAKELVAPYKGNPYRIGYFSDNEVGWWDGPLFSYYIQKPSSNHTKLKLVELLEEHYGGDWRRFLQDFQVSDGIESFSQLKATGGAEVLLRPGGQGMRVVKRWTNTIAALYYRTMWEALKEADPEALVLGDRLPIYYDPEALKAMIPYVDVISTNYNVDSPDGWLARYFFQGLRELGRERPVLVTEWFFAAQENRSGNRNLGHLMTVSTQRERAIGAASAAKRFAMEPQVVGIHWFQYWDHPKGGRLDGEDYNFGLVDIDDRPYEELVEALSQANKILEKLHGKSSNPTARGKLPERITLPKADIDPMDRSLSDWPKERALISGLIPSQAHIPFCDIYMAWDERALHLALIAMEYQYSPLVAHEGDFPMSEAFKVVLGVDAGRGARTFTLYVVPPSVEEDARGDTYRMTLKVCHGDRAPNCDEVEGVRAKYFGSDQPRITLELSLPWRAMGVDGPPADGKVKLALGVFGFLNHRWMTLGGVPPERITGDMASWKEAVLEK
;
A
#
# COMPACT_ATOMS: atom_id res chain seq x y z
N MET A 1 -22.91 6.48 -16.79
CA MET A 1 -23.93 7.56 -16.86
C MET A 1 -24.02 8.18 -15.47
N GLY A 2 -23.94 9.51 -15.34
CA GLY A 2 -24.02 10.14 -14.01
C GLY A 2 -25.43 9.99 -13.45
N ALA A 3 -25.56 9.42 -12.25
CA ALA A 3 -26.84 9.32 -11.58
C ALA A 3 -27.45 10.71 -11.39
N ASP A 4 -28.66 10.92 -11.84
CA ASP A 4 -29.43 12.13 -11.52
C ASP A 4 -30.04 11.94 -10.14
N LEU A 5 -29.35 12.46 -9.12
CA LEU A 5 -29.72 12.33 -7.71
C LEU A 5 -30.62 13.48 -7.22
N ARG A 6 -30.98 14.44 -8.09
CA ARG A 6 -31.80 15.61 -7.69
C ARG A 6 -33.19 15.23 -7.24
N SER A 7 -33.72 14.11 -7.72
CA SER A 7 -35.04 13.60 -7.38
C SER A 7 -35.02 12.53 -6.28
N ALA A 8 -33.86 12.27 -5.66
CA ALA A 8 -33.76 11.28 -4.60
C ALA A 8 -34.56 11.72 -3.36
N GLY A 9 -35.42 10.83 -2.86
CA GLY A 9 -36.23 11.11 -1.66
C GLY A 9 -35.46 11.12 -0.35
N HIS A 10 -34.18 10.73 -0.39
CA HIS A 10 -33.23 10.75 0.75
C HIS A 10 -31.78 10.86 0.26
N SER A 11 -30.86 11.08 1.19
CA SER A 11 -29.43 11.23 0.89
C SER A 11 -28.57 9.99 1.17
N ARG A 12 -29.19 8.90 1.57
CA ARG A 12 -28.51 7.70 2.04
C ARG A 12 -27.96 6.87 0.87
N TRP A 13 -26.64 6.70 0.88
CA TRP A 13 -25.94 5.70 0.06
C TRP A 13 -25.82 4.39 0.83
N GLY A 14 -25.60 3.30 0.09
CA GLY A 14 -25.42 1.97 0.66
C GLY A 14 -24.34 1.18 -0.05
N THR A 15 -24.17 -0.05 0.42
CA THR A 15 -23.34 -1.07 -0.24
C THR A 15 -24.15 -2.34 -0.40
N THR A 16 -23.90 -3.11 -1.46
CA THR A 16 -24.51 -4.42 -1.67
C THR A 16 -23.50 -5.39 -2.26
N ARG A 17 -23.73 -6.68 -2.05
CA ARG A 17 -22.95 -7.75 -2.65
C ARG A 17 -23.87 -8.68 -3.41
N GLU A 18 -23.60 -8.85 -4.71
CA GLU A 18 -24.40 -9.70 -5.59
C GLU A 18 -23.48 -10.62 -6.40
N ASN A 19 -23.74 -11.92 -6.36
CA ASN A 19 -22.90 -12.94 -7.00
C ASN A 19 -21.40 -12.85 -6.65
N GLY A 20 -21.10 -12.41 -5.42
CA GLY A 20 -19.73 -12.25 -4.94
C GLY A 20 -19.08 -10.88 -5.27
N VAL A 21 -19.75 -10.05 -6.07
CA VAL A 21 -19.26 -8.73 -6.49
C VAL A 21 -19.90 -7.64 -5.63
N TRP A 22 -19.08 -6.74 -5.10
CA TRP A 22 -19.51 -5.61 -4.28
C TRP A 22 -19.84 -4.38 -5.12
N TRP A 23 -20.79 -3.60 -4.67
CA TRP A 23 -21.27 -2.36 -5.31
C TRP A 23 -21.55 -1.30 -4.26
N LEU A 24 -21.33 -0.04 -4.62
CA LEU A 24 -22.05 1.06 -3.99
C LEU A 24 -23.51 1.06 -4.48
N VAL A 25 -24.40 1.59 -3.66
CA VAL A 25 -25.83 1.76 -4.00
C VAL A 25 -26.19 3.22 -3.83
N THR A 26 -26.71 3.83 -4.90
CA THR A 26 -27.14 5.22 -4.89
C THR A 26 -28.39 5.42 -4.02
N PRO A 27 -28.73 6.66 -3.63
CA PRO A 27 -30.00 6.97 -2.98
C PRO A 27 -31.24 6.52 -3.77
N ASN A 28 -31.14 6.34 -5.08
CA ASN A 28 -32.22 5.81 -5.92
C ASN A 28 -32.26 4.27 -5.99
N GLY A 29 -31.38 3.58 -5.27
CA GLY A 29 -31.31 2.12 -5.25
C GLY A 29 -30.53 1.49 -6.41
N GLU A 30 -29.84 2.28 -7.23
CA GLU A 30 -29.06 1.81 -8.37
C GLU A 30 -27.67 1.35 -7.96
N LYS A 31 -27.15 0.29 -8.58
CA LYS A 31 -25.73 -0.10 -8.44
C LYS A 31 -24.84 0.97 -9.04
N PHE A 32 -23.72 1.22 -8.37
CA PHE A 32 -22.79 2.27 -8.74
C PHE A 32 -21.34 1.82 -8.55
N PHE A 33 -20.54 1.95 -9.60
CA PHE A 33 -19.09 1.81 -9.55
C PHE A 33 -18.48 3.23 -9.60
N SER A 34 -17.79 3.63 -8.53
CA SER A 34 -17.28 5.00 -8.41
C SER A 34 -16.03 5.19 -9.25
N ILE A 35 -16.08 6.04 -10.26
CA ILE A 35 -14.96 6.42 -11.10
C ILE A 35 -14.66 7.89 -10.82
N GLY A 36 -13.72 8.13 -9.89
CA GLY A 36 -13.50 9.45 -9.31
C GLY A 36 -12.24 10.14 -9.78
N VAL A 37 -12.18 11.45 -9.49
CA VAL A 37 -10.99 12.28 -9.63
C VAL A 37 -10.79 13.06 -8.35
N ASN A 38 -9.58 13.00 -7.77
CA ASN A 38 -9.19 13.75 -6.60
C ASN A 38 -8.80 15.20 -6.96
N SER A 39 -8.86 16.08 -5.98
CA SER A 39 -8.40 17.48 -6.09
C SER A 39 -9.02 18.23 -7.27
N VAL A 40 -10.32 18.01 -7.51
CA VAL A 40 -11.08 18.82 -8.45
C VAL A 40 -11.43 20.12 -7.77
N ILE A 41 -10.45 21.03 -7.71
CA ILE A 41 -10.54 22.34 -7.08
C ILE A 41 -10.11 23.43 -8.05
N GLU A 42 -10.54 24.65 -7.76
CA GLU A 42 -10.30 25.86 -8.56
C GLU A 42 -8.83 26.29 -8.60
N GLY A 43 -8.03 25.79 -7.65
CA GLY A 43 -6.65 26.25 -7.45
C GLY A 43 -6.56 27.56 -6.67
N PRO A 44 -5.35 28.06 -6.38
CA PRO A 44 -5.15 29.32 -5.66
C PRO A 44 -5.58 30.52 -6.50
N ASP A 45 -5.85 31.63 -5.84
CA ASP A 45 -6.33 32.88 -6.47
C ASP A 45 -5.39 33.43 -7.54
N THR A 46 -4.11 33.17 -7.41
CA THR A 46 -3.10 33.58 -8.39
C THR A 46 -2.38 32.35 -8.93
N ARG A 47 -1.98 32.43 -10.20
CA ARG A 47 -1.19 31.40 -10.84
C ARG A 47 0.21 31.25 -10.25
N ASP A 48 0.70 32.31 -9.61
CA ASP A 48 1.99 32.33 -8.94
C ASP A 48 1.77 32.37 -7.41
N TYR A 49 2.09 31.25 -6.76
CA TYR A 49 1.96 31.09 -5.32
C TYR A 49 3.31 30.72 -4.72
N LYS A 50 3.87 31.57 -3.86
CA LYS A 50 5.20 31.41 -3.24
C LYS A 50 6.31 31.10 -4.27
N GLY A 51 6.28 31.80 -5.41
CA GLY A 51 7.26 31.63 -6.48
C GLY A 51 7.07 30.37 -7.36
N ARG A 52 5.96 29.65 -7.21
CA ARG A 52 5.58 28.51 -8.05
C ARG A 52 4.39 28.85 -8.93
N THR A 53 4.40 28.35 -10.16
CA THR A 53 3.27 28.53 -11.09
C THR A 53 2.26 27.38 -10.87
N TRP A 54 1.11 27.73 -10.30
CA TRP A 54 0.01 26.82 -10.03
C TRP A 54 -1.10 26.93 -11.08
N TYR A 55 -1.91 25.86 -11.18
CA TYR A 55 -3.20 25.97 -11.83
C TYR A 55 -4.09 26.98 -11.08
N SER A 56 -4.79 27.83 -11.85
CA SER A 56 -5.81 28.75 -11.29
C SER A 56 -6.92 28.97 -12.30
N TRP A 57 -8.15 28.66 -11.92
CA TRP A 57 -9.32 28.84 -12.79
C TRP A 57 -9.46 30.28 -13.31
N LYS A 58 -9.11 31.27 -12.49
CA LYS A 58 -9.22 32.71 -12.82
C LYS A 58 -8.41 33.13 -14.05
N VAL A 59 -7.43 32.33 -14.44
CA VAL A 59 -6.63 32.59 -15.65
C VAL A 59 -7.41 32.22 -16.92
N PHE A 60 -8.29 31.23 -16.84
CA PHE A 60 -8.92 30.60 -18.02
C PHE A 60 -10.42 30.87 -18.10
N TYR A 61 -11.07 31.20 -17.01
CA TYR A 61 -12.51 31.37 -16.93
C TYR A 61 -12.91 32.70 -16.31
N PRO A 62 -13.94 33.39 -16.82
CA PRO A 62 -14.39 34.68 -16.30
C PRO A 62 -15.05 34.59 -14.93
N ASP A 63 -15.63 33.43 -14.59
CA ASP A 63 -16.24 33.17 -13.29
C ASP A 63 -16.16 31.68 -12.89
N LEU A 64 -16.36 31.42 -11.59
CA LEU A 64 -16.27 30.07 -11.02
C LEU A 64 -17.35 29.12 -11.58
N SER A 65 -18.51 29.64 -11.93
CA SER A 65 -19.63 28.82 -12.44
C SER A 65 -19.31 28.28 -13.82
N LEU A 66 -18.66 29.07 -14.67
CA LEU A 66 -18.21 28.62 -15.99
C LEU A 66 -17.07 27.60 -15.89
N TRP A 67 -16.13 27.81 -14.97
CA TRP A 67 -15.13 26.77 -14.67
C TRP A 67 -15.78 25.46 -14.20
N ALA A 68 -16.70 25.54 -13.25
CA ALA A 68 -17.39 24.38 -12.71
C ALA A 68 -18.20 23.63 -13.79
N MET A 69 -18.88 24.37 -14.67
CA MET A 69 -19.62 23.80 -15.78
C MET A 69 -18.69 23.10 -16.78
N ALA A 70 -17.61 23.75 -17.21
CA ALA A 70 -16.62 23.18 -18.12
C ALA A 70 -15.97 21.92 -17.54
N THR A 71 -15.56 21.99 -16.26
CA THR A 71 -14.95 20.86 -15.54
C THR A 71 -15.92 19.69 -15.44
N ARG A 72 -17.20 19.95 -15.11
CA ARG A 72 -18.23 18.91 -15.06
C ARG A 72 -18.44 18.23 -16.41
N VAL A 73 -18.48 19.00 -17.49
CA VAL A 73 -18.64 18.47 -18.86
C VAL A 73 -17.43 17.59 -19.20
N ARG A 74 -16.22 18.08 -19.01
CA ARG A 74 -14.97 17.31 -19.22
C ARG A 74 -14.98 15.98 -18.46
N LEU A 75 -15.22 16.01 -17.15
CA LEU A 75 -15.22 14.80 -16.33
C LEU A 75 -16.22 13.77 -16.83
N ARG A 76 -17.42 14.20 -17.20
CA ARG A 76 -18.46 13.31 -17.75
C ARG A 76 -18.09 12.74 -19.13
N ASP A 77 -17.53 13.56 -20.01
CA ASP A 77 -17.09 13.12 -21.34
C ASP A 77 -15.94 12.12 -21.24
N TRP A 78 -15.07 12.28 -20.22
CA TRP A 78 -14.00 11.32 -19.92
C TRP A 78 -14.47 10.11 -19.10
N GLY A 79 -15.77 10.02 -18.81
CA GLY A 79 -16.40 8.88 -18.14
C GLY A 79 -16.21 8.85 -16.63
N PHE A 80 -15.80 9.93 -16.01
CA PHE A 80 -15.76 10.07 -14.54
C PHE A 80 -17.14 10.44 -14.01
N ASN A 81 -17.48 9.91 -12.81
CA ASN A 81 -18.78 10.07 -12.20
C ASN A 81 -18.73 10.54 -10.74
N THR A 82 -17.55 10.73 -10.16
CA THR A 82 -17.34 11.05 -8.74
C THR A 82 -16.25 12.11 -8.56
N LEU A 83 -16.48 13.04 -7.63
CA LEU A 83 -15.46 13.93 -7.08
C LEU A 83 -14.79 13.22 -5.91
N GLY A 84 -13.51 12.92 -6.04
CA GLY A 84 -12.71 12.28 -4.99
C GLY A 84 -12.34 13.22 -3.86
N GLY A 85 -11.41 12.80 -2.99
CA GLY A 85 -10.91 13.62 -1.88
C GLY A 85 -10.39 14.98 -2.33
N TRP A 86 -10.46 15.97 -1.43
CA TRP A 86 -10.02 17.36 -1.64
C TRP A 86 -10.65 18.09 -2.83
N SER A 87 -11.83 17.68 -3.23
CA SER A 87 -12.56 18.31 -4.32
C SER A 87 -13.53 19.39 -3.80
N VAL A 88 -13.97 20.29 -4.69
CA VAL A 88 -14.99 21.28 -4.37
C VAL A 88 -16.29 20.63 -3.86
N HIS A 89 -17.04 21.42 -3.09
CA HIS A 89 -18.35 20.99 -2.60
C HIS A 89 -19.30 20.64 -3.77
N PRO A 90 -20.15 19.61 -3.64
CA PRO A 90 -21.06 19.16 -4.71
C PRO A 90 -22.12 20.19 -5.12
N THR A 91 -22.30 21.29 -4.38
CA THR A 91 -23.10 22.43 -4.86
C THR A 91 -22.41 23.23 -5.97
N VAL A 92 -21.08 23.18 -6.05
CA VAL A 92 -20.29 23.81 -7.12
C VAL A 92 -20.33 22.95 -8.38
N ILE A 93 -20.00 21.66 -8.23
CA ILE A 93 -20.07 20.68 -9.32
C ILE A 93 -21.04 19.57 -8.89
N ALA A 94 -22.22 19.52 -9.48
CA ALA A 94 -23.26 18.54 -9.11
C ALA A 94 -22.90 17.14 -9.57
N MET A 95 -22.04 16.45 -8.79
CA MET A 95 -21.59 15.07 -8.98
C MET A 95 -21.46 14.38 -7.60
N PRO A 96 -21.63 13.05 -7.53
CA PRO A 96 -21.29 12.27 -6.34
C PRO A 96 -19.91 12.65 -5.79
N CYS A 97 -19.76 12.66 -4.48
CA CYS A 97 -18.50 13.07 -3.85
C CYS A 97 -18.18 12.26 -2.60
N THR A 98 -16.88 12.19 -2.30
CA THR A 98 -16.30 11.54 -1.11
C THR A 98 -15.39 12.54 -0.38
N PRO A 99 -15.96 13.47 0.43
CA PRO A 99 -15.17 14.46 1.15
C PRO A 99 -14.18 13.83 2.12
N ASP A 100 -12.96 14.35 2.14
CA ASP A 100 -11.97 14.09 3.17
C ASP A 100 -12.09 15.16 4.27
N LEU A 101 -12.29 14.72 5.50
CA LEU A 101 -12.54 15.62 6.62
C LEU A 101 -11.26 15.94 7.41
N GLU A 102 -10.22 15.14 7.26
CA GLU A 102 -8.98 15.22 8.05
C GLU A 102 -9.27 15.31 9.57
N LEU A 103 -10.29 14.59 10.01
CA LEU A 103 -10.85 14.71 11.36
C LEU A 103 -9.85 14.32 12.46
N GLY A 104 -9.11 13.23 12.25
CA GLY A 104 -8.09 12.78 13.20
C GLY A 104 -6.91 13.76 13.27
N ARG A 105 -6.50 14.33 12.14
CA ARG A 105 -5.46 15.36 12.09
C ARG A 105 -5.91 16.66 12.81
N LEU A 106 -7.08 17.17 12.48
CA LEU A 106 -7.62 18.42 13.06
C LEU A 106 -7.95 18.26 14.54
N SER A 107 -8.41 17.10 14.97
CA SER A 107 -8.64 16.82 16.39
C SER A 107 -7.35 16.57 17.18
N ARG A 108 -6.20 16.54 16.52
CA ARG A 108 -4.91 16.19 17.12
C ARG A 108 -4.92 14.81 17.75
N PHE A 109 -5.54 13.84 17.06
CA PHE A 109 -5.63 12.46 17.52
C PHE A 109 -4.31 11.74 17.30
N HIS A 110 -3.98 11.45 16.04
CA HIS A 110 -2.81 10.67 15.67
C HIS A 110 -1.50 11.48 15.83
N TRP A 111 -0.45 10.82 16.34
CA TRP A 111 0.87 11.42 16.65
C TRP A 111 0.87 12.48 17.76
N PHE A 112 -0.22 12.62 18.53
CA PHE A 112 -0.27 13.51 19.70
C PHE A 112 -0.56 12.73 20.98
N ASP A 113 -1.80 12.72 21.45
CA ASP A 113 -2.22 11.99 22.64
C ASP A 113 -3.63 11.39 22.46
N PRO A 114 -3.76 10.30 21.68
CA PRO A 114 -5.05 9.66 21.39
C PRO A 114 -5.85 9.24 22.63
N PHE A 115 -5.20 8.87 23.70
CA PHE A 115 -5.84 8.44 24.93
C PHE A 115 -6.20 9.60 25.88
N ASP A 116 -5.90 10.86 25.54
CA ASP A 116 -6.40 12.01 26.28
C ASP A 116 -7.91 12.16 26.04
N PRO A 117 -8.78 12.14 27.09
CA PRO A 117 -10.23 12.35 26.94
C PRO A 117 -10.59 13.62 26.17
N LYS A 118 -9.83 14.70 26.31
CA LYS A 118 -10.05 15.95 25.57
C LYS A 118 -9.88 15.81 24.05
N THR A 119 -9.00 14.91 23.61
CA THR A 119 -8.82 14.60 22.18
C THR A 119 -10.08 13.94 21.62
N LEU A 120 -10.69 13.00 22.36
CA LEU A 120 -11.91 12.32 21.95
C LEU A 120 -13.11 13.28 21.88
N GLU A 121 -13.27 14.17 22.86
CA GLU A 121 -14.32 15.19 22.85
C GLU A 121 -14.17 16.15 21.69
N ARG A 122 -12.92 16.57 21.39
CA ARG A 122 -12.62 17.44 20.25
C ARG A 122 -12.99 16.78 18.93
N ALA A 123 -12.69 15.49 18.73
CA ALA A 123 -13.05 14.78 17.52
C ALA A 123 -14.57 14.78 17.29
N LYS A 124 -15.37 14.53 18.33
CA LYS A 124 -16.84 14.58 18.24
C LYS A 124 -17.39 15.98 17.92
N SER A 125 -16.81 17.02 18.51
CA SER A 125 -17.20 18.40 18.22
C SER A 125 -16.88 18.81 16.79
N LEU A 126 -15.65 18.52 16.33
CA LEU A 126 -15.20 18.84 14.97
C LEU A 126 -15.98 18.06 13.91
N ALA A 127 -16.34 16.81 14.16
CA ALA A 127 -17.14 16.03 13.22
C ALA A 127 -18.47 16.72 12.89
N LYS A 128 -19.17 17.28 13.89
CA LYS A 128 -20.44 18.02 13.67
C LYS A 128 -20.25 19.25 12.79
N GLU A 129 -19.16 19.96 12.98
CA GLU A 129 -18.82 21.16 12.18
C GLU A 129 -18.46 20.80 10.74
N LEU A 130 -17.54 19.83 10.56
CA LEU A 130 -17.02 19.44 9.26
C LEU A 130 -18.06 18.74 8.38
N VAL A 131 -18.99 18.01 8.99
CA VAL A 131 -20.06 17.29 8.27
C VAL A 131 -21.22 18.22 7.88
N ALA A 132 -21.47 19.29 8.63
CA ALA A 132 -22.63 20.17 8.45
C ALA A 132 -22.85 20.64 7.01
N PRO A 133 -21.83 21.03 6.22
CA PRO A 133 -22.03 21.45 4.82
C PRO A 133 -22.55 20.34 3.88
N TYR A 134 -22.28 19.09 4.22
CA TYR A 134 -22.58 17.94 3.36
C TYR A 134 -23.83 17.16 3.79
N LYS A 135 -24.25 17.31 5.04
CA LYS A 135 -25.36 16.56 5.62
C LYS A 135 -26.64 16.77 4.84
N GLY A 136 -27.30 15.65 4.49
CA GLY A 136 -28.54 15.69 3.71
C GLY A 136 -28.35 15.89 2.20
N ASN A 137 -27.13 16.06 1.71
CA ASN A 137 -26.86 16.20 0.27
C ASN A 137 -26.83 14.81 -0.39
N PRO A 138 -27.70 14.53 -1.38
CA PRO A 138 -27.77 13.21 -2.04
C PRO A 138 -26.51 12.86 -2.85
N TYR A 139 -25.67 13.82 -3.19
CA TYR A 139 -24.39 13.58 -3.85
C TYR A 139 -23.29 13.15 -2.88
N ARG A 140 -23.44 13.29 -1.57
CA ARG A 140 -22.49 12.85 -0.58
C ARG A 140 -22.57 11.32 -0.41
N ILE A 141 -21.56 10.57 -0.91
CA ILE A 141 -21.47 9.12 -0.75
C ILE A 141 -21.15 8.76 0.71
N GLY A 142 -20.12 9.35 1.26
CA GLY A 142 -19.62 9.11 2.61
C GLY A 142 -18.45 10.03 2.89
N TYR A 143 -17.82 9.84 4.05
CA TYR A 143 -16.69 10.65 4.51
C TYR A 143 -15.44 9.80 4.71
N PHE A 144 -14.30 10.29 4.23
CA PHE A 144 -13.01 9.86 4.75
C PHE A 144 -12.75 10.59 6.06
N SER A 145 -12.25 9.87 7.07
CA SER A 145 -11.87 10.48 8.35
C SER A 145 -10.55 11.23 8.24
N ASP A 146 -9.62 10.69 7.46
CA ASP A 146 -8.28 11.22 7.23
C ASP A 146 -7.67 10.65 5.94
N ASN A 147 -6.44 11.07 5.66
CA ASN A 147 -5.61 10.51 4.61
C ASN A 147 -4.31 9.97 5.19
N GLU A 148 -4.02 8.70 4.90
CA GLU A 148 -2.72 8.05 5.16
C GLU A 148 -2.20 8.27 6.59
N VAL A 149 -3.04 7.96 7.57
CA VAL A 149 -2.72 8.10 9.01
C VAL A 149 -1.41 7.41 9.36
N GLY A 150 -1.08 6.30 8.68
CA GLY A 150 0.18 5.59 8.86
C GLY A 150 0.18 4.69 10.09
N TRP A 151 -0.27 3.47 9.91
CA TRP A 151 -0.24 2.43 10.95
C TRP A 151 1.10 1.69 10.93
N TRP A 152 2.17 2.44 11.23
CA TRP A 152 3.55 1.95 11.20
C TRP A 152 3.93 1.41 12.57
N ASP A 153 3.99 0.10 12.75
CA ASP A 153 4.25 -0.58 14.02
C ASP A 153 5.43 0.02 14.80
N GLY A 154 6.59 0.04 14.17
CA GLY A 154 7.82 0.52 14.80
C GLY A 154 7.79 2.01 15.15
N PRO A 155 7.49 2.92 14.20
CA PRO A 155 7.36 4.34 14.48
C PRO A 155 6.33 4.66 15.55
N LEU A 156 5.16 4.03 15.53
CA LEU A 156 4.13 4.23 16.55
C LEU A 156 4.61 3.83 17.95
N PHE A 157 5.28 2.69 18.05
CA PHE A 157 5.83 2.21 19.31
C PHE A 157 6.92 3.17 19.82
N SER A 158 7.93 3.46 18.98
CA SER A 158 9.07 4.32 19.35
C SER A 158 8.64 5.74 19.69
N TYR A 159 7.68 6.30 18.95
CA TYR A 159 7.18 7.65 19.19
C TYR A 159 6.51 7.78 20.55
N TYR A 160 5.63 6.85 20.92
CA TYR A 160 4.89 6.97 22.16
C TYR A 160 5.69 6.53 23.39
N ILE A 161 6.58 5.56 23.27
CA ILE A 161 7.39 5.10 24.43
C ILE A 161 8.32 6.22 24.94
N GLN A 162 8.76 7.13 24.07
CA GLN A 162 9.63 8.26 24.39
C GLN A 162 8.90 9.47 25.00
N LYS A 163 7.55 9.50 24.98
CA LYS A 163 6.79 10.63 25.51
C LYS A 163 7.01 10.81 27.02
N PRO A 164 6.79 12.03 27.57
CA PRO A 164 6.85 12.26 29.01
C PRO A 164 5.74 11.53 29.76
N SER A 165 5.89 11.39 31.08
CA SER A 165 4.91 10.74 31.96
C SER A 165 3.53 11.40 32.00
N SER A 166 3.42 12.64 31.51
CA SER A 166 2.14 13.36 31.37
C SER A 166 1.32 12.95 30.16
N ASN A 167 1.89 12.18 29.22
CA ASN A 167 1.20 11.74 28.02
C ASN A 167 0.40 10.45 28.31
N HIS A 168 -0.92 10.52 28.14
CA HIS A 168 -1.83 9.39 28.44
C HIS A 168 -1.56 8.17 27.54
N THR A 169 -1.18 8.42 26.30
CA THR A 169 -0.91 7.36 25.32
C THR A 169 0.34 6.58 25.69
N LYS A 170 1.40 7.28 26.17
CA LYS A 170 2.56 6.58 26.74
C LYS A 170 2.20 5.69 27.92
N LEU A 171 1.43 6.25 28.86
CA LEU A 171 1.04 5.49 30.05
C LEU A 171 0.29 4.23 29.64
N LYS A 172 -0.60 4.34 28.65
CA LYS A 172 -1.36 3.18 28.12
C LYS A 172 -0.45 2.17 27.42
N LEU A 173 0.57 2.62 26.69
CA LEU A 173 1.55 1.72 26.07
C LEU A 173 2.34 0.93 27.13
N VAL A 174 2.85 1.61 28.17
CA VAL A 174 3.61 0.93 29.22
C VAL A 174 2.72 -0.02 30.06
N GLU A 175 1.45 0.35 30.27
CA GLU A 175 0.46 -0.55 30.89
C GLU A 175 0.25 -1.83 30.05
N LEU A 176 0.14 -1.70 28.74
CA LEU A 176 0.02 -2.82 27.83
C LEU A 176 1.26 -3.72 27.83
N LEU A 177 2.47 -3.13 27.90
CA LEU A 177 3.71 -3.89 28.05
C LEU A 177 3.73 -4.65 29.38
N GLU A 178 3.44 -3.98 30.49
CA GLU A 178 3.39 -4.58 31.84
C GLU A 178 2.39 -5.76 31.89
N GLU A 179 1.20 -5.58 31.31
CA GLU A 179 0.19 -6.63 31.20
C GLU A 179 0.68 -7.82 30.34
N HIS A 180 1.29 -7.55 29.18
CA HIS A 180 1.78 -8.58 28.26
C HIS A 180 2.83 -9.49 28.91
N TYR A 181 3.71 -8.93 29.73
CA TYR A 181 4.75 -9.66 30.43
C TYR A 181 4.35 -10.11 31.84
N GLY A 182 3.10 -9.85 32.25
CA GLY A 182 2.60 -10.22 33.59
C GLY A 182 3.31 -9.51 34.73
N GLY A 183 3.77 -8.28 34.52
CA GLY A 183 4.56 -7.51 35.48
C GLY A 183 6.02 -7.97 35.61
N ASP A 184 6.46 -8.98 34.89
CA ASP A 184 7.81 -9.51 34.95
C ASP A 184 8.78 -8.72 34.04
N TRP A 185 9.53 -7.82 34.67
CA TRP A 185 10.55 -6.99 33.99
C TRP A 185 11.66 -7.82 33.31
N ARG A 186 12.06 -8.96 33.92
CA ARG A 186 13.10 -9.80 33.34
C ARG A 186 12.66 -10.48 32.05
N ARG A 187 11.40 -10.90 31.97
CA ARG A 187 10.80 -11.43 30.74
C ARG A 187 10.74 -10.35 29.64
N PHE A 188 10.37 -9.12 30.01
CA PHE A 188 10.39 -7.99 29.09
C PHE A 188 11.80 -7.75 28.51
N LEU A 189 12.85 -7.79 29.34
CA LEU A 189 14.23 -7.63 28.90
C LEU A 189 14.75 -8.79 28.02
N GLN A 190 14.07 -9.92 27.92
CA GLN A 190 14.40 -10.96 26.94
C GLN A 190 14.09 -10.51 25.49
N ASP A 191 13.07 -9.70 25.35
CA ASP A 191 12.58 -9.23 24.05
C ASP A 191 13.03 -7.80 23.72
N PHE A 192 13.36 -6.99 24.74
CA PHE A 192 13.73 -5.59 24.57
C PHE A 192 15.04 -5.23 25.26
N GLN A 193 15.74 -4.30 24.63
CA GLN A 193 16.82 -3.54 25.24
C GLN A 193 16.26 -2.17 25.64
N VAL A 194 16.61 -1.70 26.83
CA VAL A 194 16.08 -0.44 27.39
C VAL A 194 17.25 0.45 27.78
N SER A 195 17.07 1.77 27.72
CA SER A 195 18.05 2.76 28.19
C SER A 195 18.52 2.47 29.62
N ASP A 196 19.79 2.75 29.88
CA ASP A 196 20.39 2.56 31.19
C ASP A 196 19.65 3.31 32.30
N GLY A 197 19.60 2.72 33.49
CA GLY A 197 18.96 3.29 34.67
C GLY A 197 17.43 3.09 34.75
N ILE A 198 16.81 2.38 33.80
CA ILE A 198 15.40 1.98 33.86
C ILE A 198 15.32 0.49 34.19
N GLU A 199 14.84 0.18 35.39
CA GLU A 199 14.86 -1.17 35.95
C GLU A 199 13.45 -1.75 36.23
N SER A 200 12.38 -1.02 35.86
CA SER A 200 11.00 -1.44 36.09
C SER A 200 10.02 -0.71 35.17
N PHE A 201 8.81 -1.29 34.99
CA PHE A 201 7.71 -0.64 34.27
C PHE A 201 7.32 0.69 34.93
N SER A 202 7.40 0.79 36.26
CA SER A 202 7.13 2.05 36.99
C SER A 202 8.10 3.14 36.61
N GLN A 203 9.40 2.83 36.53
CA GLN A 203 10.41 3.80 36.07
C GLN A 203 10.23 4.12 34.59
N LEU A 204 9.91 3.14 33.75
CA LEU A 204 9.63 3.36 32.33
C LEU A 204 8.42 4.31 32.13
N LYS A 205 7.36 4.19 32.97
CA LYS A 205 6.24 5.14 32.99
C LYS A 205 6.68 6.56 33.33
N ALA A 206 7.59 6.69 34.31
CA ALA A 206 8.05 7.99 34.81
C ALA A 206 9.08 8.70 33.91
N THR A 207 9.83 7.95 33.09
CA THR A 207 10.97 8.47 32.33
C THR A 207 10.53 8.93 30.93
N GLY A 208 10.74 10.22 30.60
CA GLY A 208 10.62 10.74 29.22
C GLY A 208 11.91 10.45 28.43
N GLY A 209 11.79 10.28 27.10
CA GLY A 209 12.94 10.02 26.24
C GLY A 209 13.54 8.62 26.36
N ALA A 210 12.85 7.66 27.00
CA ALA A 210 13.31 6.30 27.12
C ALA A 210 13.44 5.64 25.73
N GLU A 211 14.61 5.08 25.43
CA GLU A 211 14.79 4.23 24.26
C GLU A 211 14.46 2.78 24.63
N VAL A 212 13.64 2.15 23.82
CA VAL A 212 13.25 0.75 23.98
C VAL A 212 13.32 0.10 22.59
N LEU A 213 14.29 -0.82 22.43
CA LEU A 213 14.61 -1.46 21.16
C LEU A 213 14.31 -2.95 21.23
N LEU A 214 13.84 -3.52 20.13
CA LEU A 214 13.68 -4.96 19.98
C LEU A 214 15.05 -5.65 20.01
N ARG A 215 15.17 -6.73 20.80
CA ARG A 215 16.33 -7.61 20.69
C ARG A 215 16.19 -8.52 19.47
N PRO A 216 17.27 -8.64 18.65
CA PRO A 216 17.27 -9.58 17.55
C PRO A 216 16.92 -11.00 18.00
N GLY A 217 16.02 -11.66 17.22
CA GLY A 217 15.52 -13.00 17.55
C GLY A 217 14.52 -13.08 18.71
N GLY A 218 14.21 -11.96 19.37
CA GLY A 218 13.17 -11.89 20.41
C GLY A 218 11.74 -11.95 19.85
N GLN A 219 10.77 -11.99 20.76
CA GLN A 219 9.35 -12.06 20.41
C GLN A 219 8.61 -10.71 20.62
N GLY A 220 9.35 -9.64 20.87
CA GLY A 220 8.80 -8.32 21.21
C GLY A 220 7.89 -7.74 20.12
N MET A 221 8.09 -8.11 18.83
CA MET A 221 7.24 -7.67 17.74
C MET A 221 5.76 -8.02 17.94
N ARG A 222 5.44 -9.06 18.69
CA ARG A 222 4.05 -9.44 19.02
C ARG A 222 3.33 -8.36 19.84
N VAL A 223 4.01 -7.79 20.82
CA VAL A 223 3.42 -6.73 21.66
C VAL A 223 3.42 -5.39 20.94
N VAL A 224 4.40 -5.12 20.07
CA VAL A 224 4.40 -3.95 19.17
C VAL A 224 3.18 -3.98 18.26
N LYS A 225 2.87 -5.12 17.65
CA LYS A 225 1.65 -5.31 16.84
C LYS A 225 0.35 -5.18 17.65
N ARG A 226 0.32 -5.72 18.88
CA ARG A 226 -0.80 -5.53 19.80
C ARG A 226 -1.01 -4.05 20.13
N TRP A 227 0.08 -3.27 20.22
CA TRP A 227 0.00 -1.82 20.40
C TRP A 227 -0.65 -1.14 19.19
N THR A 228 -0.20 -1.46 17.98
CA THR A 228 -0.82 -0.94 16.74
C THR A 228 -2.32 -1.23 16.69
N ASN A 229 -2.73 -2.47 16.97
CA ASN A 229 -4.15 -2.81 17.06
C ASN A 229 -4.90 -1.97 18.10
N THR A 230 -4.31 -1.76 19.27
CA THR A 230 -4.95 -1.03 20.40
C THR A 230 -5.20 0.43 20.05
N ILE A 231 -4.21 1.10 19.45
CA ILE A 231 -4.34 2.52 19.06
C ILE A 231 -5.24 2.69 17.85
N ALA A 232 -5.16 1.78 16.87
CA ALA A 232 -6.02 1.77 15.70
C ALA A 232 -7.49 1.52 16.08
N ALA A 233 -7.76 0.60 16.99
CA ALA A 233 -9.12 0.34 17.49
C ALA A 233 -9.74 1.57 18.16
N LEU A 234 -8.95 2.31 18.93
CA LEU A 234 -9.41 3.57 19.52
C LEU A 234 -9.73 4.61 18.45
N TYR A 235 -8.84 4.77 17.46
CA TYR A 235 -9.02 5.70 16.34
C TYR A 235 -10.30 5.40 15.56
N TYR A 236 -10.42 4.20 14.99
CA TYR A 236 -11.55 3.87 14.13
C TYR A 236 -12.88 3.93 14.86
N ARG A 237 -12.93 3.46 16.10
CA ARG A 237 -14.13 3.59 16.93
C ARG A 237 -14.50 5.05 17.15
N THR A 238 -13.54 5.91 17.51
CA THR A 238 -13.78 7.34 17.75
C THR A 238 -14.28 8.04 16.49
N MET A 239 -13.64 7.79 15.34
CA MET A 239 -14.05 8.39 14.06
C MET A 239 -15.44 7.91 13.65
N TRP A 240 -15.72 6.62 13.78
CA TRP A 240 -17.04 6.05 13.52
C TRP A 240 -18.14 6.68 14.38
N GLU A 241 -17.95 6.69 15.71
CA GLU A 241 -18.93 7.26 16.64
C GLU A 241 -19.17 8.75 16.34
N ALA A 242 -18.11 9.53 16.12
CA ALA A 242 -18.20 10.95 15.82
C ALA A 242 -18.94 11.23 14.50
N LEU A 243 -18.62 10.49 13.45
CA LEU A 243 -19.25 10.64 12.13
C LEU A 243 -20.70 10.17 12.14
N LYS A 244 -21.01 9.03 12.76
CA LYS A 244 -22.38 8.50 12.83
C LYS A 244 -23.29 9.32 13.74
N GLU A 245 -22.76 9.97 14.78
CA GLU A 245 -23.49 10.95 15.58
C GLU A 245 -23.80 12.21 14.78
N ALA A 246 -22.86 12.69 13.97
CA ALA A 246 -23.01 13.91 13.15
C ALA A 246 -23.91 13.67 11.93
N ASP A 247 -23.73 12.56 11.20
CA ASP A 247 -24.50 12.19 9.99
C ASP A 247 -24.71 10.67 9.92
N PRO A 248 -25.80 10.15 10.50
CA PRO A 248 -26.04 8.70 10.56
C PRO A 248 -26.32 8.05 9.18
N GLU A 249 -26.66 8.83 8.17
CA GLU A 249 -26.94 8.33 6.81
C GLU A 249 -25.68 8.19 5.94
N ALA A 250 -24.55 8.80 6.36
CA ALA A 250 -23.32 8.74 5.61
C ALA A 250 -22.61 7.40 5.75
N LEU A 251 -21.97 6.95 4.67
CA LEU A 251 -20.99 5.88 4.75
C LEU A 251 -19.70 6.42 5.41
N VAL A 252 -19.10 5.61 6.27
CA VAL A 252 -17.75 5.86 6.82
C VAL A 252 -16.75 5.12 5.96
N LEU A 253 -15.86 5.85 5.31
CA LEU A 253 -14.95 5.34 4.27
C LEU A 253 -13.53 5.08 4.79
N GLY A 254 -13.25 5.35 6.07
CA GLY A 254 -11.93 5.14 6.67
C GLY A 254 -10.96 6.28 6.39
N ASP A 255 -9.66 5.97 6.51
CA ASP A 255 -8.54 6.92 6.50
C ASP A 255 -7.66 6.81 5.26
N ARG A 256 -8.19 6.28 4.16
CA ARG A 256 -7.47 6.17 2.88
C ARG A 256 -6.09 5.55 3.10
N LEU A 257 -6.05 4.28 3.56
CA LEU A 257 -4.80 3.57 3.83
C LEU A 257 -3.78 3.84 2.72
N PRO A 258 -2.49 4.02 3.03
CA PRO A 258 -1.46 4.10 2.00
C PRO A 258 -1.39 2.78 1.21
N ILE A 259 -0.44 2.66 0.31
CA ILE A 259 -0.18 1.40 -0.44
C ILE A 259 0.16 0.21 0.48
N TYR A 260 0.08 0.40 1.75
CA TYR A 260 0.35 -0.51 2.83
C TYR A 260 -0.86 -0.59 3.78
N TYR A 261 -1.10 -1.77 4.30
CA TYR A 261 -1.98 -1.94 5.46
C TYR A 261 -1.34 -2.88 6.48
N ASP A 262 -1.26 -2.44 7.73
CA ASP A 262 -0.93 -3.34 8.82
C ASP A 262 -2.14 -4.27 9.09
N PRO A 263 -1.96 -5.60 9.16
CA PRO A 263 -3.05 -6.53 9.41
C PRO A 263 -3.79 -6.31 10.73
N GLU A 264 -3.09 -5.87 11.77
CA GLU A 264 -3.70 -5.63 13.08
C GLU A 264 -4.51 -4.33 13.09
N ALA A 265 -4.03 -3.28 12.40
CA ALA A 265 -4.79 -2.06 12.19
C ALA A 265 -6.03 -2.32 11.32
N LEU A 266 -5.90 -3.10 10.24
CA LEU A 266 -7.02 -3.45 9.39
C LEU A 266 -8.09 -4.27 10.13
N LYS A 267 -7.70 -5.23 10.98
CA LYS A 267 -8.64 -5.95 11.85
C LYS A 267 -9.40 -5.01 12.79
N ALA A 268 -8.70 -4.02 13.34
CA ALA A 268 -9.28 -3.00 14.20
C ALA A 268 -10.26 -2.07 13.45
N MET A 269 -9.99 -1.80 12.17
CA MET A 269 -10.81 -0.96 11.29
C MET A 269 -12.16 -1.59 10.93
N ILE A 270 -12.18 -2.89 10.59
CA ILE A 270 -13.33 -3.57 9.99
C ILE A 270 -14.68 -3.33 10.71
N PRO A 271 -14.78 -3.32 12.06
CA PRO A 271 -16.04 -3.04 12.75
C PRO A 271 -16.56 -1.60 12.55
N TYR A 272 -15.69 -0.67 12.18
CA TYR A 272 -15.94 0.77 12.25
C TYR A 272 -15.87 1.50 10.90
N VAL A 273 -15.91 0.77 9.78
CA VAL A 273 -16.03 1.36 8.44
C VAL A 273 -17.13 0.65 7.65
N ASP A 274 -17.77 1.37 6.75
CA ASP A 274 -18.70 0.80 5.77
C ASP A 274 -17.95 0.36 4.49
N VAL A 275 -16.86 1.04 4.16
CA VAL A 275 -15.99 0.78 3.00
C VAL A 275 -14.54 0.91 3.45
N ILE A 276 -13.68 -0.01 3.05
CA ILE A 276 -12.24 0.11 3.23
C ILE A 276 -11.71 1.02 2.12
N SER A 277 -11.05 2.11 2.46
CA SER A 277 -10.37 2.98 1.49
C SER A 277 -8.88 2.74 1.48
N THR A 278 -8.27 2.73 0.31
CA THR A 278 -6.81 2.57 0.16
C THR A 278 -6.28 3.33 -1.04
N ASN A 279 -5.14 3.97 -0.89
CA ASN A 279 -4.35 4.50 -1.97
C ASN A 279 -3.49 3.38 -2.56
N TYR A 280 -3.21 3.42 -3.84
CA TYR A 280 -2.46 2.37 -4.50
C TYR A 280 -1.54 2.91 -5.60
N ASN A 281 -0.25 2.72 -5.42
CA ASN A 281 0.74 2.97 -6.46
C ASN A 281 0.89 1.72 -7.33
N VAL A 282 0.69 1.88 -8.64
CA VAL A 282 0.70 0.75 -9.59
C VAL A 282 2.09 0.11 -9.66
N ASP A 283 2.15 -1.20 -9.76
CA ASP A 283 3.39 -1.98 -9.56
C ASP A 283 4.30 -2.05 -10.79
N SER A 284 3.78 -1.70 -11.98
CA SER A 284 4.55 -1.79 -13.23
C SER A 284 3.99 -0.86 -14.29
N PRO A 285 4.84 -0.37 -15.23
CA PRO A 285 4.43 0.53 -16.32
C PRO A 285 3.27 0.03 -17.18
N ASP A 286 3.08 -1.29 -17.28
CA ASP A 286 1.97 -1.92 -18.02
C ASP A 286 0.64 -2.00 -17.25
N GLY A 287 0.58 -1.36 -16.07
CA GLY A 287 -0.61 -1.30 -15.23
C GLY A 287 -0.82 -2.55 -14.37
N TRP A 288 0.22 -3.31 -14.08
CA TRP A 288 0.13 -4.49 -13.21
C TRP A 288 -0.21 -4.12 -11.78
N LEU A 289 -1.02 -4.96 -11.13
CA LEU A 289 -1.40 -4.87 -9.72
C LEU A 289 -0.96 -6.13 -8.99
N ALA A 290 -0.28 -5.98 -7.86
CA ALA A 290 0.14 -7.09 -7.04
C ALA A 290 -1.07 -7.84 -6.46
N ARG A 291 -1.14 -9.14 -6.71
CA ARG A 291 -2.29 -9.97 -6.30
C ARG A 291 -2.40 -10.12 -4.79
N TYR A 292 -1.27 -10.22 -4.08
CA TYR A 292 -1.26 -10.39 -2.63
C TYR A 292 -2.02 -9.27 -1.92
N PHE A 293 -1.94 -8.03 -2.42
CA PHE A 293 -2.53 -6.86 -1.79
C PHE A 293 -4.05 -6.96 -1.72
N PHE A 294 -4.71 -7.15 -2.87
CA PHE A 294 -6.17 -7.28 -2.93
C PHE A 294 -6.66 -8.60 -2.35
N GLN A 295 -5.87 -9.67 -2.44
CA GLN A 295 -6.20 -10.93 -1.79
C GLN A 295 -6.22 -10.78 -0.27
N GLY A 296 -5.24 -10.10 0.31
CA GLY A 296 -5.21 -9.83 1.74
C GLY A 296 -6.38 -8.95 2.22
N LEU A 297 -6.71 -7.90 1.46
CA LEU A 297 -7.89 -7.08 1.73
C LEU A 297 -9.19 -7.90 1.69
N ARG A 298 -9.35 -8.82 0.73
CA ARG A 298 -10.52 -9.71 0.66
C ARG A 298 -10.62 -10.62 1.88
N GLU A 299 -9.49 -11.14 2.32
CA GLU A 299 -9.48 -12.14 3.39
C GLU A 299 -9.71 -11.53 4.77
N LEU A 300 -9.13 -10.38 5.05
CA LEU A 300 -9.34 -9.63 6.30
C LEU A 300 -10.65 -8.85 6.28
N GLY A 301 -10.94 -8.21 5.15
CA GLY A 301 -12.10 -7.32 4.99
C GLY A 301 -13.33 -7.99 4.37
N ARG A 302 -13.59 -9.27 4.62
CA ARG A 302 -14.65 -10.09 3.98
C ARG A 302 -16.01 -9.42 3.85
N GLU A 303 -16.41 -8.69 4.87
CA GLU A 303 -17.72 -8.07 5.00
C GLU A 303 -17.73 -6.60 4.55
N ARG A 304 -16.67 -6.12 3.92
CA ARG A 304 -16.53 -4.73 3.49
C ARG A 304 -16.04 -4.64 2.05
N PRO A 305 -16.63 -3.75 1.24
CA PRO A 305 -16.07 -3.39 -0.06
C PRO A 305 -14.81 -2.55 0.09
N VAL A 306 -14.05 -2.43 -1.00
CA VAL A 306 -12.83 -1.64 -1.09
C VAL A 306 -13.01 -0.51 -2.10
N LEU A 307 -12.63 0.72 -1.73
CA LEU A 307 -12.50 1.85 -2.62
C LEU A 307 -11.03 2.19 -2.79
N VAL A 308 -10.51 2.14 -4.02
CA VAL A 308 -9.16 2.61 -4.34
C VAL A 308 -9.22 4.13 -4.51
N THR A 309 -8.74 4.85 -3.51
CA THR A 309 -8.97 6.28 -3.33
C THR A 309 -7.92 7.17 -3.97
N GLU A 310 -6.76 6.62 -4.29
CA GLU A 310 -5.75 7.22 -5.15
C GLU A 310 -5.08 6.16 -6.00
N TRP A 311 -4.89 6.48 -7.24
CA TRP A 311 -4.00 5.79 -8.16
C TRP A 311 -3.63 6.75 -9.28
N PHE A 312 -2.46 6.57 -9.87
CA PHE A 312 -1.88 7.56 -10.77
C PHE A 312 -0.84 6.95 -11.71
N PHE A 313 -0.51 7.71 -12.73
CA PHE A 313 0.68 7.62 -13.55
C PHE A 313 1.21 9.02 -13.84
N ALA A 314 2.51 9.18 -13.82
CA ALA A 314 3.20 10.36 -14.35
C ALA A 314 3.99 9.98 -15.60
N ALA A 315 4.41 10.99 -16.40
CA ALA A 315 5.34 10.79 -17.51
C ALA A 315 6.45 11.84 -17.47
N GLN A 316 7.67 11.44 -17.84
CA GLN A 316 8.78 12.39 -17.98
C GLN A 316 8.46 13.45 -19.04
N GLU A 317 7.78 13.04 -20.12
CA GLU A 317 7.20 13.95 -21.09
C GLU A 317 5.99 14.67 -20.50
N ASN A 318 6.16 15.94 -20.09
CA ASN A 318 5.05 16.74 -19.56
C ASN A 318 5.20 18.23 -19.90
N ARG A 319 4.07 18.96 -19.86
CA ARG A 319 3.99 20.38 -20.23
C ARG A 319 4.11 21.32 -19.03
N SER A 320 3.84 20.85 -17.84
CA SER A 320 3.87 21.66 -16.60
C SER A 320 5.28 21.86 -16.05
N GLY A 321 6.27 21.10 -16.57
CA GLY A 321 7.67 21.19 -16.16
C GLY A 321 7.95 20.46 -14.84
N ASN A 322 7.16 19.46 -14.50
CA ASN A 322 7.39 18.58 -13.37
C ASN A 322 8.56 17.64 -13.66
N ARG A 323 9.42 17.43 -12.66
CA ARG A 323 10.62 16.62 -12.81
C ARG A 323 10.36 15.13 -12.61
N ASN A 324 9.25 14.77 -11.95
CA ASN A 324 8.87 13.39 -11.62
C ASN A 324 10.03 12.61 -10.97
N LEU A 325 10.75 13.27 -10.06
CA LEU A 325 11.84 12.65 -9.31
C LEU A 325 11.27 11.94 -8.10
N GLY A 326 11.68 10.68 -7.92
CA GLY A 326 11.23 9.85 -6.80
C GLY A 326 10.76 8.49 -7.30
N HIS A 327 9.97 7.82 -6.50
CA HIS A 327 9.63 6.41 -6.65
C HIS A 327 8.18 6.15 -7.12
N LEU A 328 7.38 7.20 -7.29
CA LEU A 328 6.00 7.05 -7.75
C LEU A 328 5.96 6.70 -9.24
N MET A 329 4.94 5.93 -9.64
CA MET A 329 4.85 5.37 -10.98
C MET A 329 5.02 6.44 -12.07
N THR A 330 6.14 6.40 -12.74
CA THR A 330 6.52 7.33 -13.80
C THR A 330 7.02 6.55 -15.02
N VAL A 331 6.51 6.89 -16.17
CA VAL A 331 6.89 6.34 -17.48
C VAL A 331 7.57 7.42 -18.34
N SER A 332 8.07 7.06 -19.52
CA SER A 332 8.80 8.02 -20.35
C SER A 332 7.88 8.98 -21.09
N THR A 333 6.78 8.48 -21.67
CA THR A 333 5.93 9.23 -22.61
C THR A 333 4.47 9.30 -22.15
N GLN A 334 3.70 10.28 -22.64
CA GLN A 334 2.27 10.37 -22.40
C GLN A 334 1.50 9.18 -23.00
N ARG A 335 2.01 8.59 -24.06
CA ARG A 335 1.43 7.38 -24.66
C ARG A 335 1.58 6.18 -23.73
N GLU A 336 2.75 5.96 -23.14
CA GLU A 336 2.95 4.90 -22.13
C GLU A 336 2.08 5.14 -20.91
N ARG A 337 1.98 6.39 -20.47
CA ARG A 337 1.09 6.81 -19.37
C ARG A 337 -0.37 6.43 -19.64
N ALA A 338 -0.85 6.71 -20.84
CA ALA A 338 -2.21 6.40 -21.27
C ALA A 338 -2.48 4.89 -21.30
N ILE A 339 -1.55 4.11 -21.86
CA ILE A 339 -1.67 2.63 -21.95
C ILE A 339 -1.66 2.01 -20.54
N GLY A 340 -0.69 2.38 -19.71
CA GLY A 340 -0.58 1.86 -18.34
C GLY A 340 -1.78 2.21 -17.49
N ALA A 341 -2.24 3.45 -17.54
CA ALA A 341 -3.40 3.91 -16.80
C ALA A 341 -4.69 3.18 -17.21
N ALA A 342 -4.96 3.05 -18.51
CA ALA A 342 -6.13 2.32 -18.99
C ALA A 342 -6.10 0.83 -18.64
N SER A 343 -4.91 0.22 -18.63
CA SER A 343 -4.69 -1.17 -18.19
C SER A 343 -4.97 -1.34 -16.70
N ALA A 344 -4.38 -0.47 -15.86
CA ALA A 344 -4.59 -0.50 -14.40
C ALA A 344 -6.06 -0.31 -14.03
N ALA A 345 -6.75 0.66 -14.64
CA ALA A 345 -8.18 0.88 -14.41
C ALA A 345 -9.03 -0.38 -14.64
N LYS A 346 -8.78 -1.10 -15.73
CA LYS A 346 -9.47 -2.36 -16.05
C LYS A 346 -9.13 -3.46 -15.05
N ARG A 347 -7.86 -3.56 -14.59
CA ARG A 347 -7.43 -4.53 -13.58
C ARG A 347 -8.10 -4.28 -12.23
N PHE A 348 -8.17 -3.04 -11.78
CA PHE A 348 -8.93 -2.69 -10.57
C PHE A 348 -10.41 -3.10 -10.67
N ALA A 349 -11.06 -2.82 -11.80
CA ALA A 349 -12.46 -3.20 -11.99
C ALA A 349 -12.70 -4.72 -12.01
N MET A 350 -11.69 -5.51 -12.30
CA MET A 350 -11.76 -6.98 -12.23
C MET A 350 -11.63 -7.54 -10.82
N GLU A 351 -11.29 -6.72 -9.83
CA GLU A 351 -11.32 -7.11 -8.41
C GLU A 351 -12.75 -6.99 -7.86
N PRO A 352 -13.44 -8.10 -7.52
CA PRO A 352 -14.87 -8.08 -7.20
C PRO A 352 -15.21 -7.35 -5.91
N GLN A 353 -14.24 -7.05 -5.08
CA GLN A 353 -14.40 -6.29 -3.85
C GLN A 353 -14.23 -4.78 -4.07
N VAL A 354 -13.62 -4.35 -5.18
CA VAL A 354 -13.36 -2.93 -5.47
C VAL A 354 -14.62 -2.27 -6.01
N VAL A 355 -15.17 -1.31 -5.28
CA VAL A 355 -16.41 -0.59 -5.65
C VAL A 355 -16.15 0.75 -6.34
N GLY A 356 -14.90 1.08 -6.59
CA GLY A 356 -14.53 2.28 -7.33
C GLY A 356 -13.04 2.56 -7.28
N ILE A 357 -12.64 3.47 -8.14
CA ILE A 357 -11.24 3.91 -8.32
C ILE A 357 -11.21 5.42 -8.55
N HIS A 358 -10.33 6.13 -7.85
CA HIS A 358 -10.21 7.58 -7.94
C HIS A 358 -8.83 7.98 -8.43
N TRP A 359 -8.79 8.63 -9.59
CA TRP A 359 -7.55 9.15 -10.18
C TRP A 359 -6.97 10.29 -9.34
N PHE A 360 -5.68 10.28 -9.10
CA PHE A 360 -4.95 11.38 -8.47
C PHE A 360 -4.03 12.03 -9.51
N GLN A 361 -4.35 13.23 -10.02
CA GLN A 361 -5.41 14.18 -9.63
C GLN A 361 -5.95 14.96 -10.85
N TYR A 362 -6.75 16.03 -10.67
CA TYR A 362 -7.34 16.78 -11.77
C TYR A 362 -6.32 17.58 -12.58
N TRP A 363 -5.44 18.35 -11.91
CA TRP A 363 -4.40 19.16 -12.55
C TRP A 363 -3.01 18.81 -12.00
N ASP A 364 -1.96 19.11 -12.80
CA ASP A 364 -0.57 18.82 -12.44
C ASP A 364 -0.12 19.58 -11.20
N HIS A 365 0.88 19.04 -10.49
CA HIS A 365 1.57 19.79 -9.46
C HIS A 365 2.16 21.08 -10.03
N PRO A 366 2.34 22.14 -9.21
CA PRO A 366 2.95 23.38 -9.66
C PRO A 366 4.38 23.13 -10.17
N LYS A 367 4.82 23.95 -11.09
CA LYS A 367 6.20 23.90 -11.56
C LYS A 367 7.17 24.03 -10.37
N GLY A 368 8.06 23.05 -10.22
CA GLY A 368 8.99 22.97 -9.10
C GLY A 368 8.42 22.32 -7.84
N GLY A 369 7.25 21.69 -7.95
CA GLY A 369 6.66 20.84 -6.93
C GLY A 369 5.84 21.56 -5.86
N ARG A 370 5.14 20.76 -5.08
CA ARG A 370 4.36 21.18 -3.89
C ARG A 370 5.29 21.51 -2.72
N LEU A 371 4.72 22.04 -1.64
CA LEU A 371 5.47 22.41 -0.43
C LEU A 371 5.99 21.16 0.33
N ASP A 372 5.35 20.03 0.16
CA ASP A 372 5.75 18.72 0.71
C ASP A 372 6.83 18.01 -0.12
N GLY A 373 7.26 18.60 -1.24
CA GLY A 373 8.33 18.09 -2.09
C GLY A 373 7.86 17.28 -3.30
N GLU A 374 6.59 16.92 -3.40
CA GLU A 374 6.06 16.22 -4.57
C GLU A 374 6.09 17.11 -5.82
N ASP A 375 6.65 16.58 -6.90
CA ASP A 375 6.84 17.28 -8.19
C ASP A 375 6.52 16.34 -9.37
N TYR A 376 5.20 16.05 -9.51
CA TYR A 376 4.71 15.08 -10.49
C TYR A 376 3.62 15.66 -11.40
N ASN A 377 3.61 15.19 -12.64
CA ASN A 377 2.51 15.48 -13.55
C ASN A 377 1.41 14.40 -13.42
N PHE A 378 0.64 14.45 -12.35
CA PHE A 378 -0.48 13.56 -12.14
C PHE A 378 -1.79 14.05 -12.79
N GLY A 379 -1.81 15.28 -13.29
CA GLY A 379 -3.01 15.92 -13.81
C GLY A 379 -3.63 15.21 -15.02
N LEU A 380 -4.96 15.24 -15.08
CA LEU A 380 -5.70 15.02 -16.34
C LEU A 380 -5.53 16.22 -17.27
N VAL A 381 -5.32 17.39 -16.68
CA VAL A 381 -4.96 18.65 -17.35
C VAL A 381 -3.64 19.17 -16.80
N ASP A 382 -2.90 19.93 -17.62
CA ASP A 382 -1.72 20.63 -17.17
C ASP A 382 -2.09 21.92 -16.39
N ILE A 383 -1.08 22.67 -15.93
CA ILE A 383 -1.30 23.93 -15.22
C ILE A 383 -1.88 25.04 -16.10
N ASP A 384 -1.94 24.85 -17.39
CA ASP A 384 -2.55 25.75 -18.39
C ASP A 384 -3.95 25.32 -18.81
N ASP A 385 -4.62 24.45 -18.04
CA ASP A 385 -5.96 23.90 -18.28
C ASP A 385 -6.12 23.10 -19.59
N ARG A 386 -5.00 22.62 -20.15
CA ARG A 386 -5.01 21.82 -21.37
C ARG A 386 -5.02 20.34 -21.02
N PRO A 387 -5.99 19.55 -21.49
CA PRO A 387 -6.00 18.11 -21.28
C PRO A 387 -4.74 17.42 -21.83
N TYR A 388 -4.32 16.34 -21.18
CA TYR A 388 -3.42 15.36 -21.78
C TYR A 388 -4.25 14.40 -22.64
N GLU A 389 -4.38 14.73 -23.92
CA GLU A 389 -5.36 14.15 -24.86
C GLU A 389 -5.25 12.62 -24.91
N GLU A 390 -4.04 12.07 -25.07
CA GLU A 390 -3.83 10.60 -25.10
C GLU A 390 -4.31 9.94 -23.81
N LEU A 391 -4.01 10.53 -22.65
CA LEU A 391 -4.41 10.00 -21.35
C LEU A 391 -5.93 10.03 -21.19
N VAL A 392 -6.56 11.20 -21.41
CA VAL A 392 -8.01 11.35 -21.17
C VAL A 392 -8.84 10.56 -22.17
N GLU A 393 -8.37 10.38 -23.40
CA GLU A 393 -9.02 9.52 -24.39
C GLU A 393 -8.95 8.04 -23.97
N ALA A 394 -7.77 7.55 -23.58
CA ALA A 394 -7.57 6.17 -23.14
C ALA A 394 -8.39 5.88 -21.87
N LEU A 395 -8.40 6.79 -20.89
CA LEU A 395 -9.21 6.67 -19.69
C LEU A 395 -10.72 6.75 -20.03
N SER A 396 -11.15 7.63 -20.92
CA SER A 396 -12.55 7.69 -21.35
C SER A 396 -13.03 6.38 -21.96
N GLN A 397 -12.21 5.76 -22.81
CA GLN A 397 -12.52 4.46 -23.40
C GLN A 397 -12.57 3.35 -22.33
N ALA A 398 -11.62 3.34 -21.39
CA ALA A 398 -11.61 2.39 -20.28
C ALA A 398 -12.83 2.60 -19.37
N ASN A 399 -13.07 3.82 -18.90
CA ASN A 399 -14.11 4.17 -17.94
C ASN A 399 -15.51 3.73 -18.39
N LYS A 400 -15.81 3.82 -19.70
CA LYS A 400 -17.09 3.39 -20.29
C LYS A 400 -17.42 1.91 -20.11
N ILE A 401 -16.39 1.08 -19.86
CA ILE A 401 -16.57 -0.37 -19.73
C ILE A 401 -16.31 -0.91 -18.33
N LEU A 402 -15.77 -0.08 -17.39
CA LEU A 402 -15.37 -0.55 -16.05
C LEU A 402 -16.54 -1.17 -15.29
N GLU A 403 -17.71 -0.54 -15.27
CA GLU A 403 -18.90 -1.06 -14.59
C GLU A 403 -19.30 -2.45 -15.13
N LYS A 404 -19.28 -2.61 -16.46
CA LYS A 404 -19.57 -3.89 -17.12
C LYS A 404 -18.51 -4.95 -16.80
N LEU A 405 -17.22 -4.57 -16.77
CA LEU A 405 -16.12 -5.47 -16.39
C LEU A 405 -16.28 -5.89 -14.93
N HIS A 406 -16.56 -4.93 -14.04
CA HIS A 406 -16.75 -5.18 -12.62
C HIS A 406 -17.90 -6.16 -12.37
N GLY A 407 -19.05 -5.99 -13.04
CA GLY A 407 -20.18 -6.90 -12.93
C GLY A 407 -19.91 -8.33 -13.41
N LYS A 408 -18.82 -8.56 -14.14
CA LYS A 408 -18.35 -9.87 -14.59
C LYS A 408 -17.15 -10.39 -13.81
N SER A 409 -16.64 -9.60 -12.85
CA SER A 409 -15.51 -9.99 -12.05
C SER A 409 -15.84 -11.21 -11.19
N SER A 410 -14.85 -12.04 -10.97
CA SER A 410 -14.98 -13.21 -10.10
C SER A 410 -13.77 -13.25 -9.17
N ASN A 411 -13.94 -13.82 -7.99
CA ASN A 411 -12.79 -14.08 -7.14
C ASN A 411 -11.81 -14.98 -7.92
N PRO A 412 -10.58 -14.54 -8.12
CA PRO A 412 -9.55 -15.46 -8.58
C PRO A 412 -9.52 -16.61 -7.59
N THR A 413 -9.43 -17.82 -8.11
CA THR A 413 -9.51 -19.10 -7.40
C THR A 413 -8.95 -19.03 -5.99
N ALA A 414 -9.70 -19.59 -5.04
CA ALA A 414 -9.33 -19.66 -3.64
C ALA A 414 -7.85 -20.05 -3.46
N ARG A 415 -7.24 -19.39 -2.46
CA ARG A 415 -5.88 -19.59 -1.98
C ARG A 415 -5.25 -20.92 -2.33
N GLY A 416 -4.05 -20.83 -2.86
CA GLY A 416 -2.95 -21.67 -2.45
C GLY A 416 -3.08 -23.15 -2.66
N LYS A 417 -3.88 -23.62 -3.59
CA LYS A 417 -3.58 -24.96 -4.11
C LYS A 417 -2.30 -24.84 -4.91
N LEU A 418 -1.28 -25.53 -4.42
CA LEU A 418 -0.11 -25.81 -5.22
C LEU A 418 -0.60 -26.39 -6.54
N PRO A 419 -0.25 -25.82 -7.69
CA PRO A 419 -0.60 -26.43 -8.96
C PRO A 419 0.01 -27.83 -9.03
N GLU A 420 -0.63 -28.75 -9.73
CA GLU A 420 -0.07 -30.09 -9.96
C GLU A 420 1.32 -30.00 -10.61
N ARG A 421 1.55 -28.94 -11.38
CA ARG A 421 2.79 -28.68 -12.07
C ARG A 421 3.12 -27.18 -12.01
N ILE A 422 4.32 -26.83 -11.54
CA ILE A 422 4.88 -25.49 -11.63
C ILE A 422 5.50 -25.35 -13.02
N THR A 423 5.17 -24.26 -13.72
CA THR A 423 5.76 -23.94 -15.03
C THR A 423 6.48 -22.59 -14.93
N LEU A 424 7.71 -22.54 -15.40
CA LEU A 424 8.50 -21.32 -15.47
C LEU A 424 8.62 -20.89 -16.93
N PRO A 425 8.08 -19.73 -17.32
CA PRO A 425 8.17 -19.25 -18.68
C PRO A 425 9.59 -18.84 -19.03
N LYS A 426 9.96 -19.00 -20.30
CA LYS A 426 11.18 -18.42 -20.84
C LYS A 426 10.96 -16.93 -21.09
N ALA A 427 11.88 -16.08 -20.61
CA ALA A 427 11.85 -14.64 -20.82
C ALA A 427 13.26 -14.07 -20.74
N ASP A 428 13.56 -13.07 -21.57
CA ASP A 428 14.81 -12.32 -21.53
C ASP A 428 14.66 -11.17 -20.53
N ILE A 429 15.17 -11.39 -19.31
CA ILE A 429 15.01 -10.48 -18.18
C ILE A 429 16.30 -9.70 -17.95
N ASP A 430 16.22 -8.37 -17.86
CA ASP A 430 17.29 -7.54 -17.32
C ASP A 430 17.02 -7.15 -15.85
N PRO A 431 17.58 -7.86 -14.86
CA PRO A 431 17.32 -7.60 -13.45
C PRO A 431 17.85 -6.25 -12.97
N MET A 432 18.42 -5.42 -13.85
CA MET A 432 19.01 -4.14 -13.49
C MET A 432 18.26 -2.95 -14.07
N ASP A 433 17.22 -3.17 -14.88
CA ASP A 433 16.47 -2.11 -15.55
C ASP A 433 15.49 -1.36 -14.62
N ARG A 434 15.26 -1.87 -13.40
CA ARG A 434 14.37 -1.31 -12.38
C ARG A 434 12.90 -1.29 -12.82
N SER A 435 12.49 -2.28 -13.58
CA SER A 435 11.14 -2.40 -14.10
C SER A 435 10.73 -3.87 -14.20
N LEU A 436 9.47 -4.17 -13.91
CA LEU A 436 8.90 -5.49 -14.17
C LEU A 436 8.23 -5.58 -15.56
N SER A 437 8.49 -4.64 -16.47
CA SER A 437 7.83 -4.60 -17.77
C SER A 437 8.22 -5.74 -18.71
N ASP A 438 9.45 -6.25 -18.60
CA ASP A 438 9.97 -7.39 -19.35
C ASP A 438 9.51 -8.76 -18.83
N TRP A 439 8.88 -8.80 -17.63
CA TRP A 439 8.35 -10.02 -17.04
C TRP A 439 6.99 -10.42 -17.64
N PRO A 440 6.81 -11.70 -18.05
CA PRO A 440 5.50 -12.25 -18.39
C PRO A 440 4.70 -12.56 -17.11
N LYS A 441 4.36 -11.53 -16.34
CA LYS A 441 3.88 -11.58 -14.94
C LYS A 441 2.78 -12.59 -14.69
N GLU A 442 1.78 -12.69 -15.57
CA GLU A 442 0.66 -13.64 -15.38
C GLU A 442 1.12 -15.10 -15.46
N ARG A 443 2.13 -15.40 -16.30
CA ARG A 443 2.67 -16.74 -16.46
C ARG A 443 3.79 -17.04 -15.47
N ALA A 444 4.53 -16.01 -15.06
CA ALA A 444 5.66 -16.11 -14.15
C ALA A 444 5.26 -16.15 -12.68
N LEU A 445 4.03 -15.74 -12.33
CA LEU A 445 3.54 -15.72 -10.95
C LEU A 445 3.52 -17.13 -10.35
N ILE A 446 4.25 -17.31 -9.27
CA ILE A 446 4.29 -18.57 -8.53
C ILE A 446 3.03 -18.69 -7.67
N SER A 447 2.19 -19.67 -8.02
CA SER A 447 1.03 -20.05 -7.23
C SER A 447 1.43 -21.02 -6.12
N GLY A 448 0.65 -21.04 -5.03
CA GLY A 448 0.85 -22.01 -3.94
C GLY A 448 1.85 -21.56 -2.88
N LEU A 449 2.19 -20.29 -2.82
CA LEU A 449 2.82 -19.71 -1.64
C LEU A 449 1.79 -19.63 -0.51
N ILE A 450 2.04 -20.32 0.57
CA ILE A 450 1.13 -20.48 1.71
C ILE A 450 1.76 -19.84 2.94
N PRO A 451 1.07 -18.90 3.63
CA PRO A 451 1.52 -18.38 4.90
C PRO A 451 1.60 -19.48 5.96
N SER A 452 2.66 -19.47 6.75
CA SER A 452 2.93 -20.49 7.78
C SER A 452 1.92 -20.49 8.95
N GLN A 453 1.21 -19.41 9.14
CA GLN A 453 0.14 -19.31 10.14
C GLN A 453 -1.06 -18.65 9.47
N ALA A 454 -2.27 -19.15 9.76
CA ALA A 454 -3.52 -18.76 9.15
C ALA A 454 -3.60 -17.28 8.87
N HIS A 455 -3.19 -16.81 7.69
CA HIS A 455 -3.39 -15.39 7.41
C HIS A 455 -3.12 -15.00 5.97
N ILE A 456 -3.03 -13.72 5.75
CA ILE A 456 -3.00 -13.04 4.49
C ILE A 456 -1.63 -13.19 3.81
N PRO A 457 -1.62 -13.31 2.51
CA PRO A 457 -0.39 -13.17 1.75
C PRO A 457 0.15 -11.74 1.88
N PHE A 458 1.48 -11.61 1.90
CA PHE A 458 2.16 -10.32 1.97
C PHE A 458 3.15 -10.11 0.82
N CYS A 459 3.27 -11.08 -0.09
CA CYS A 459 4.10 -10.95 -1.27
C CYS A 459 3.57 -11.76 -2.45
N ASP A 460 3.93 -11.30 -3.65
CA ASP A 460 3.91 -12.08 -4.89
C ASP A 460 5.33 -12.37 -5.31
N ILE A 461 5.57 -13.57 -5.82
CA ILE A 461 6.84 -13.98 -6.42
C ILE A 461 6.61 -14.40 -7.86
N TYR A 462 7.50 -13.96 -8.72
CA TYR A 462 7.54 -14.30 -10.13
C TYR A 462 8.83 -15.05 -10.42
N MET A 463 8.78 -16.10 -11.22
CA MET A 463 9.97 -16.81 -11.66
C MET A 463 9.91 -17.04 -13.17
N ALA A 464 11.06 -16.85 -13.80
CA ALA A 464 11.28 -17.07 -15.22
C ALA A 464 12.69 -17.62 -15.44
N TRP A 465 13.04 -17.97 -16.65
CA TRP A 465 14.37 -18.47 -16.99
C TRP A 465 14.80 -18.05 -18.39
N ASP A 466 16.11 -18.01 -18.59
CA ASP A 466 16.74 -17.94 -19.91
C ASP A 466 17.95 -18.89 -19.97
N GLU A 467 18.74 -18.82 -21.02
CA GLU A 467 19.95 -19.64 -21.20
C GLU A 467 21.05 -19.30 -20.20
N ARG A 468 20.99 -18.11 -19.58
CA ARG A 468 22.04 -17.60 -18.68
C ARG A 468 21.72 -17.89 -17.22
N ALA A 469 20.43 -17.80 -16.84
CA ALA A 469 20.03 -17.74 -15.43
C ALA A 469 18.60 -18.23 -15.16
N LEU A 470 18.36 -18.54 -13.91
CA LEU A 470 17.04 -18.58 -13.30
C LEU A 470 16.78 -17.20 -12.71
N HIS A 471 15.63 -16.59 -13.06
CA HIS A 471 15.23 -15.26 -12.61
C HIS A 471 14.13 -15.35 -11.56
N LEU A 472 14.18 -14.44 -10.60
CA LEU A 472 13.16 -14.26 -9.58
C LEU A 472 12.87 -12.76 -9.44
N ALA A 473 11.59 -12.39 -9.45
CA ALA A 473 11.15 -11.09 -9.02
C ALA A 473 10.17 -11.21 -7.86
N LEU A 474 10.07 -10.15 -7.06
CA LEU A 474 9.23 -10.13 -5.89
C LEU A 474 8.62 -8.74 -5.71
N ILE A 475 7.33 -8.72 -5.36
CA ILE A 475 6.65 -7.55 -4.82
C ILE A 475 6.10 -7.95 -3.46
N ALA A 476 6.50 -7.23 -2.40
CA ALA A 476 6.06 -7.54 -1.04
C ALA A 476 5.64 -6.29 -0.28
N MET A 477 4.70 -6.48 0.62
CA MET A 477 4.31 -5.47 1.60
C MET A 477 5.13 -5.69 2.88
N GLU A 478 6.15 -4.87 3.05
CA GLU A 478 7.05 -4.93 4.20
C GLU A 478 7.56 -3.54 4.52
N TYR A 479 7.42 -3.14 5.78
CA TYR A 479 7.97 -1.89 6.27
C TYR A 479 9.06 -2.20 7.29
N GLN A 480 10.29 -1.78 6.99
CA GLN A 480 11.43 -2.00 7.87
C GLN A 480 11.79 -0.69 8.58
N TYR A 481 11.62 -0.68 9.90
CA TYR A 481 11.98 0.45 10.73
C TYR A 481 13.20 0.08 11.58
N SER A 482 14.40 0.27 11.02
CA SER A 482 15.67 -0.08 11.67
C SER A 482 15.88 0.57 13.06
N PRO A 483 15.39 1.82 13.33
CA PRO A 483 15.53 2.40 14.67
C PRO A 483 14.78 1.65 15.79
N LEU A 484 13.90 0.70 15.47
CA LEU A 484 13.22 -0.12 16.45
C LEU A 484 14.09 -1.30 16.93
N VAL A 485 15.10 -1.73 16.16
CA VAL A 485 15.83 -2.98 16.41
C VAL A 485 17.23 -2.68 16.91
N ALA A 486 17.63 -3.33 18.01
CA ALA A 486 19.01 -3.30 18.47
C ALA A 486 19.95 -3.96 17.44
N HIS A 487 21.07 -3.32 17.13
CA HIS A 487 21.98 -3.82 16.10
C HIS A 487 22.86 -4.99 16.60
N GLU A 488 23.01 -5.98 15.73
CA GLU A 488 24.04 -7.04 15.83
C GLU A 488 25.16 -6.68 14.84
N GLY A 489 26.22 -6.01 15.32
CA GLY A 489 27.22 -5.45 14.41
C GLY A 489 26.61 -4.31 13.58
N ASP A 490 26.87 -4.29 12.27
CA ASP A 490 26.39 -3.22 11.40
C ASP A 490 24.88 -3.35 11.05
N PHE A 491 24.32 -4.59 11.07
CA PHE A 491 22.92 -4.85 10.69
C PHE A 491 22.30 -6.01 11.45
N PRO A 492 21.02 -5.90 11.86
CA PRO A 492 20.26 -7.01 12.43
C PRO A 492 19.80 -7.96 11.31
N MET A 493 20.69 -8.81 10.81
CA MET A 493 20.39 -9.72 9.71
C MET A 493 19.33 -10.76 10.05
N SER A 494 19.13 -11.08 11.34
CA SER A 494 18.04 -11.94 11.82
C SER A 494 16.67 -11.33 11.59
N GLU A 495 16.58 -10.01 11.56
CA GLU A 495 15.35 -9.22 11.37
C GLU A 495 15.21 -8.68 9.93
N ALA A 496 16.04 -9.11 9.01
CA ALA A 496 15.93 -8.75 7.61
C ALA A 496 14.72 -9.44 6.95
N PHE A 497 14.15 -8.77 5.94
CA PHE A 497 13.29 -9.46 4.97
C PHE A 497 14.16 -10.44 4.19
N LYS A 498 13.72 -11.68 4.03
CA LYS A 498 14.54 -12.69 3.35
C LYS A 498 13.73 -13.60 2.43
N VAL A 499 14.39 -13.98 1.34
CA VAL A 499 13.91 -15.00 0.40
C VAL A 499 14.89 -16.14 0.44
N VAL A 500 14.41 -17.34 0.76
CA VAL A 500 15.19 -18.57 0.72
C VAL A 500 14.75 -19.38 -0.49
N LEU A 501 15.69 -19.66 -1.38
CA LEU A 501 15.48 -20.42 -2.61
C LEU A 501 16.33 -21.68 -2.59
N GLY A 502 15.70 -22.84 -2.57
CA GLY A 502 16.33 -24.12 -2.84
C GLY A 502 16.16 -24.49 -4.31
N VAL A 503 17.24 -24.87 -4.99
CA VAL A 503 17.23 -25.31 -6.39
C VAL A 503 18.08 -26.55 -6.56
N ASP A 504 17.54 -27.55 -7.27
CA ASP A 504 18.32 -28.65 -7.84
C ASP A 504 18.10 -28.70 -9.35
N ALA A 505 19.15 -28.39 -10.07
CA ALA A 505 19.23 -28.41 -11.53
C ALA A 505 19.87 -29.73 -12.08
N GLY A 506 19.78 -30.82 -11.30
CA GLY A 506 20.34 -32.14 -11.68
C GLY A 506 21.78 -32.38 -11.23
N ARG A 507 22.39 -31.50 -10.42
CA ARG A 507 23.73 -31.64 -9.85
C ARG A 507 23.75 -31.58 -8.33
N GLY A 508 22.59 -31.80 -7.71
CA GLY A 508 22.38 -31.74 -6.28
C GLY A 508 21.83 -30.38 -5.82
N ALA A 509 21.25 -30.41 -4.64
CA ALA A 509 20.59 -29.24 -4.06
C ALA A 509 21.57 -28.10 -3.73
N ARG A 510 21.17 -26.90 -4.05
CA ARG A 510 21.79 -25.65 -3.64
C ARG A 510 20.76 -24.78 -2.96
N THR A 511 21.15 -24.08 -1.92
CA THR A 511 20.26 -23.14 -1.21
C THR A 511 20.87 -21.76 -1.25
N PHE A 512 20.05 -20.78 -1.57
CA PHE A 512 20.44 -19.37 -1.64
C PHE A 512 19.53 -18.57 -0.73
N THR A 513 20.08 -17.60 -0.03
CA THR A 513 19.31 -16.64 0.77
C THR A 513 19.59 -15.23 0.30
N LEU A 514 18.55 -14.54 -0.11
CA LEU A 514 18.56 -13.12 -0.41
C LEU A 514 18.07 -12.38 0.83
N TYR A 515 18.92 -11.53 1.38
CA TYR A 515 18.58 -10.62 2.47
C TYR A 515 18.32 -9.22 1.93
N VAL A 516 17.21 -8.63 2.34
CA VAL A 516 16.93 -7.21 2.16
C VAL A 516 17.12 -6.57 3.52
N VAL A 517 18.24 -5.90 3.71
CA VAL A 517 18.65 -5.35 4.99
C VAL A 517 18.34 -3.86 5.00
N PRO A 518 17.61 -3.34 6.03
CA PRO A 518 17.39 -1.91 6.16
C PRO A 518 18.72 -1.18 6.26
N PRO A 519 18.83 0.05 5.73
CA PRO A 519 20.07 0.81 5.77
C PRO A 519 20.44 1.20 7.19
N SER A 520 21.74 1.27 7.49
CA SER A 520 22.24 2.14 8.54
C SER A 520 21.86 3.57 8.20
N VAL A 521 21.45 4.35 9.21
CA VAL A 521 20.93 5.71 9.06
C VAL A 521 22.01 6.65 8.50
N GLU A 522 22.21 6.64 7.20
CA GLU A 522 22.76 7.77 6.47
C GLU A 522 21.60 8.35 5.65
N GLU A 523 20.97 9.38 6.18
CA GLU A 523 20.08 10.21 5.40
C GLU A 523 20.88 10.73 4.20
N ASP A 524 20.42 10.35 3.00
CA ASP A 524 20.75 11.11 1.80
C ASP A 524 20.36 12.57 2.05
N ALA A 525 21.23 13.51 1.72
CA ALA A 525 21.03 14.96 1.91
C ALA A 525 19.78 15.54 1.21
N ARG A 526 18.93 14.70 0.61
CA ARG A 526 17.68 15.02 -0.04
C ARG A 526 16.44 14.55 0.72
N GLY A 527 16.58 13.88 1.89
CA GLY A 527 15.46 13.31 2.61
C GLY A 527 14.78 12.14 1.90
N ASP A 528 15.36 11.67 0.80
CA ASP A 528 14.81 10.61 -0.02
C ASP A 528 15.62 9.32 0.12
N THR A 529 14.87 8.28 0.44
CA THR A 529 15.16 6.88 0.25
C THR A 529 16.20 6.23 1.15
N TYR A 530 15.69 5.41 2.00
CA TYR A 530 16.38 4.29 2.60
C TYR A 530 17.04 3.43 1.51
N ARG A 531 18.35 3.42 1.45
CA ARG A 531 19.11 2.51 0.59
C ARG A 531 19.08 1.13 1.23
N MET A 532 18.15 0.28 0.82
CA MET A 532 18.20 -1.11 1.24
C MET A 532 19.43 -1.80 0.64
N THR A 533 20.16 -2.51 1.47
CA THR A 533 21.27 -3.33 1.03
C THR A 533 20.77 -4.71 0.67
N LEU A 534 21.06 -5.16 -0.56
CA LEU A 534 20.82 -6.52 -1.00
C LEU A 534 22.09 -7.35 -0.77
N LYS A 535 21.92 -8.46 -0.05
CA LYS A 535 22.99 -9.43 0.13
C LYS A 535 22.46 -10.81 -0.26
N VAL A 536 23.12 -11.45 -1.23
CA VAL A 536 22.77 -12.81 -1.66
C VAL A 536 23.87 -13.75 -1.21
N CYS A 537 23.49 -14.74 -0.44
CA CYS A 537 24.41 -15.67 0.18
C CYS A 537 24.11 -17.12 -0.19
N HIS A 538 25.14 -17.96 -0.16
CA HIS A 538 24.99 -19.40 -0.26
C HIS A 538 24.71 -20.00 1.14
N GLY A 539 23.63 -20.77 1.26
CA GLY A 539 23.15 -21.31 2.53
C GLY A 539 22.36 -20.29 3.36
N ASP A 540 21.94 -20.69 4.55
CA ASP A 540 21.12 -19.88 5.47
C ASP A 540 21.87 -19.67 6.80
N ARG A 541 23.02 -18.96 6.75
CA ARG A 541 23.83 -18.67 7.94
C ARG A 541 24.07 -17.17 8.08
N ALA A 542 23.03 -16.44 8.51
CA ALA A 542 23.21 -15.07 8.97
C ALA A 542 23.96 -15.03 10.31
N PRO A 543 24.81 -14.02 10.60
CA PRO A 543 25.20 -12.91 9.73
C PRO A 543 26.37 -13.23 8.77
N ASN A 544 27.06 -14.38 8.93
CA ASN A 544 28.23 -14.76 8.15
C ASN A 544 27.82 -15.69 7.01
N CYS A 545 27.63 -15.15 5.83
CA CYS A 545 27.34 -15.93 4.63
C CYS A 545 28.30 -15.52 3.50
N ASP A 546 28.71 -16.51 2.70
CA ASP A 546 29.54 -16.27 1.52
C ASP A 546 28.68 -15.69 0.40
N GLU A 547 29.13 -14.61 -0.22
CA GLU A 547 28.46 -14.02 -1.37
C GLU A 547 28.49 -14.98 -2.58
N VAL A 548 27.43 -14.94 -3.38
CA VAL A 548 27.28 -15.77 -4.57
C VAL A 548 27.85 -15.03 -5.77
N GLU A 549 28.90 -15.58 -6.37
CA GLU A 549 29.55 -14.98 -7.56
C GLU A 549 28.60 -14.95 -8.77
N GLY A 550 28.61 -13.83 -9.49
CA GLY A 550 27.88 -13.63 -10.74
C GLY A 550 26.38 -13.39 -10.59
N VAL A 551 25.87 -13.34 -9.35
CA VAL A 551 24.48 -12.95 -9.10
C VAL A 551 24.28 -11.47 -9.41
N ARG A 552 23.20 -11.16 -10.12
CA ARG A 552 22.72 -9.79 -10.35
C ARG A 552 21.44 -9.60 -9.58
N ALA A 553 21.38 -8.62 -8.70
CA ALA A 553 20.20 -8.31 -7.91
C ALA A 553 19.99 -6.81 -7.81
N LYS A 554 18.74 -6.37 -7.88
CA LYS A 554 18.36 -4.96 -7.78
C LYS A 554 17.11 -4.80 -6.92
N TYR A 555 17.20 -3.90 -5.94
CA TYR A 555 16.05 -3.32 -5.29
C TYR A 555 15.61 -2.06 -6.05
N PHE A 556 14.31 -1.97 -6.30
CA PHE A 556 13.71 -0.77 -6.88
C PHE A 556 12.32 -0.60 -6.28
N GLY A 557 12.27 -0.15 -5.05
CA GLY A 557 10.99 0.16 -4.40
C GLY A 557 10.32 1.35 -5.07
N SER A 558 9.02 1.24 -5.31
CA SER A 558 8.23 2.39 -5.74
C SER A 558 7.81 3.25 -4.55
N ASP A 559 7.62 2.63 -3.37
CA ASP A 559 7.31 3.28 -2.11
C ASP A 559 7.73 2.41 -0.94
N GLN A 560 8.19 3.02 0.13
CA GLN A 560 8.09 2.36 1.40
C GLN A 560 6.63 2.45 1.87
N PRO A 561 6.05 1.39 2.29
CA PRO A 561 6.60 0.12 2.78
C PRO A 561 6.51 -1.05 1.78
N ARG A 562 6.74 -0.82 0.52
CA ARG A 562 6.75 -1.88 -0.49
C ARG A 562 8.18 -2.25 -0.87
N ILE A 563 8.47 -3.54 -0.90
CA ILE A 563 9.72 -4.11 -1.43
C ILE A 563 9.43 -4.61 -2.83
N THR A 564 10.15 -4.08 -3.82
CA THR A 564 10.20 -4.62 -5.17
C THR A 564 11.64 -4.91 -5.51
N LEU A 565 11.92 -6.13 -5.94
CA LEU A 565 13.27 -6.55 -6.30
C LEU A 565 13.28 -7.57 -7.42
N GLU A 566 14.41 -7.64 -8.10
CA GLU A 566 14.75 -8.62 -9.10
C GLU A 566 16.08 -9.29 -8.78
N LEU A 567 16.18 -10.56 -9.15
CA LEU A 567 17.35 -11.41 -8.95
C LEU A 567 17.56 -12.28 -10.19
N SER A 568 18.77 -12.29 -10.72
CA SER A 568 19.21 -13.31 -11.70
C SER A 568 20.28 -14.18 -11.06
N LEU A 569 19.98 -15.46 -10.93
CA LEU A 569 20.85 -16.49 -10.41
C LEU A 569 21.44 -17.31 -11.57
N PRO A 570 22.72 -17.13 -11.90
CA PRO A 570 23.37 -17.84 -13.01
C PRO A 570 23.30 -19.36 -12.83
N TRP A 571 23.10 -20.10 -13.92
CA TRP A 571 23.11 -21.57 -13.88
C TRP A 571 24.38 -22.14 -13.27
N ARG A 572 25.52 -21.47 -13.45
CA ARG A 572 26.80 -21.86 -12.85
C ARG A 572 26.78 -21.85 -11.31
N ALA A 573 26.05 -20.92 -10.69
CA ALA A 573 25.89 -20.91 -9.24
C ALA A 573 25.15 -22.15 -8.73
N MET A 574 24.35 -22.78 -9.59
CA MET A 574 23.66 -24.06 -9.32
C MET A 574 24.48 -25.28 -9.74
N GLY A 575 25.73 -25.11 -10.20
CA GLY A 575 26.63 -26.19 -10.57
C GLY A 575 26.41 -26.75 -11.96
N VAL A 576 25.68 -26.06 -12.83
CA VAL A 576 25.42 -26.45 -14.23
C VAL A 576 25.81 -25.32 -15.19
N ASP A 577 26.19 -25.63 -16.43
CA ASP A 577 26.62 -24.62 -17.41
C ASP A 577 25.46 -23.93 -18.13
N GLY A 578 24.25 -24.43 -17.98
CA GLY A 578 23.02 -23.93 -18.62
C GLY A 578 21.77 -24.61 -18.07
N PRO A 579 20.60 -24.33 -18.64
CA PRO A 579 19.37 -24.96 -18.20
C PRO A 579 19.43 -26.49 -18.37
N PRO A 580 18.85 -27.29 -17.45
CA PRO A 580 18.82 -28.73 -17.54
C PRO A 580 18.24 -29.22 -18.87
N ALA A 581 18.89 -30.23 -19.49
CA ALA A 581 18.50 -30.74 -20.81
C ALA A 581 17.08 -31.36 -20.84
N ASP A 582 16.62 -31.89 -19.72
CA ASP A 582 15.27 -32.40 -19.53
C ASP A 582 14.21 -31.30 -19.27
N GLY A 583 14.66 -30.06 -19.15
CA GLY A 583 13.80 -28.90 -18.87
C GLY A 583 13.15 -28.91 -17.49
N LYS A 584 13.77 -29.57 -16.52
CA LYS A 584 13.22 -29.70 -15.16
C LYS A 584 14.17 -29.21 -14.09
N VAL A 585 13.62 -28.59 -13.08
CA VAL A 585 14.31 -28.20 -11.85
C VAL A 585 13.45 -28.57 -10.64
N LYS A 586 14.07 -28.87 -9.51
CA LYS A 586 13.33 -28.95 -8.25
C LYS A 586 13.50 -27.64 -7.49
N LEU A 587 12.41 -27.15 -6.93
CA LEU A 587 12.35 -25.86 -6.25
C LEU A 587 11.80 -26.01 -4.83
N ALA A 588 12.40 -25.29 -3.91
CA ALA A 588 11.79 -24.90 -2.64
C ALA A 588 11.91 -23.38 -2.49
N LEU A 589 10.89 -22.75 -1.95
CA LEU A 589 10.84 -21.32 -1.86
C LEU A 589 10.18 -20.89 -0.54
N GLY A 590 10.81 -19.99 0.16
CA GLY A 590 10.26 -19.36 1.35
C GLY A 590 10.58 -17.89 1.39
N VAL A 591 9.65 -17.10 1.91
CA VAL A 591 9.81 -15.67 2.16
C VAL A 591 9.49 -15.39 3.61
N PHE A 592 10.38 -14.70 4.30
CA PHE A 592 10.18 -14.21 5.65
C PHE A 592 10.02 -12.70 5.63
N GLY A 593 8.91 -12.22 6.17
CA GLY A 593 8.69 -10.80 6.43
C GLY A 593 8.85 -10.49 7.92
N PHE A 594 9.75 -9.59 8.25
CA PHE A 594 9.98 -9.19 9.64
C PHE A 594 8.75 -8.49 10.22
N LEU A 595 8.18 -7.52 9.50
CA LEU A 595 6.98 -6.81 9.92
C LEU A 595 5.80 -7.77 10.19
N ASN A 596 5.62 -8.72 9.28
CA ASN A 596 4.60 -9.74 9.43
C ASN A 596 5.00 -10.83 10.42
N HIS A 597 6.28 -10.91 10.75
CA HIS A 597 6.92 -11.90 11.64
C HIS A 597 6.51 -13.33 11.28
N ARG A 598 6.56 -13.68 10.00
CA ARG A 598 6.11 -14.98 9.48
C ARG A 598 6.68 -15.31 8.12
N TRP A 599 6.55 -16.59 7.80
CA TRP A 599 6.93 -17.15 6.53
C TRP A 599 5.73 -17.31 5.58
N MET A 600 5.99 -17.16 4.29
CA MET A 600 5.22 -17.77 3.21
C MET A 600 6.12 -18.79 2.51
N THR A 601 5.64 -20.02 2.33
CA THR A 601 6.44 -21.07 1.72
C THR A 601 5.68 -21.77 0.60
N LEU A 602 6.41 -22.27 -0.38
CA LEU A 602 5.84 -23.02 -1.50
C LEU A 602 5.26 -24.33 -0.99
N GLY A 603 3.94 -24.50 -1.17
CA GLY A 603 3.21 -25.66 -0.69
C GLY A 603 3.06 -25.78 0.82
N GLY A 604 3.33 -24.71 1.59
CA GLY A 604 3.23 -24.73 3.04
C GLY A 604 4.30 -25.57 3.74
N VAL A 605 5.42 -25.83 3.07
CA VAL A 605 6.56 -26.58 3.64
C VAL A 605 7.12 -25.80 4.83
N PRO A 606 7.37 -26.43 5.99
CA PRO A 606 8.04 -25.76 7.10
C PRO A 606 9.37 -25.13 6.67
N PRO A 607 9.69 -23.89 7.14
CA PRO A 607 10.89 -23.18 6.69
C PRO A 607 12.19 -23.96 6.83
N GLU A 608 12.35 -24.73 7.89
CA GLU A 608 13.51 -25.57 8.16
C GLU A 608 13.70 -26.71 7.14
N ARG A 609 12.66 -27.08 6.42
CA ARG A 609 12.73 -28.09 5.35
C ARG A 609 13.15 -27.53 3.99
N ILE A 610 13.11 -26.20 3.83
CA ILE A 610 13.58 -25.55 2.59
C ILE A 610 15.07 -25.83 2.40
N THR A 611 15.83 -25.79 3.48
CA THR A 611 17.28 -26.00 3.48
C THR A 611 17.72 -27.42 3.76
N GLY A 612 16.86 -28.27 4.36
CA GLY A 612 17.25 -29.56 4.91
C GLY A 612 16.60 -30.80 4.28
N ASP A 613 15.50 -30.67 3.55
CA ASP A 613 14.74 -31.83 3.07
C ASP A 613 14.32 -31.72 1.59
N MET A 614 15.16 -32.20 0.70
CA MET A 614 14.90 -32.22 -0.75
C MET A 614 13.65 -33.04 -1.16
N ALA A 615 13.18 -33.93 -0.32
CA ALA A 615 11.98 -34.74 -0.64
C ALA A 615 10.71 -33.87 -0.64
N SER A 616 10.76 -32.72 0.06
CA SER A 616 9.67 -31.75 0.10
C SER A 616 9.65 -30.77 -1.08
N TRP A 617 10.73 -30.72 -1.89
CA TRP A 617 10.87 -29.78 -3.00
C TRP A 617 9.95 -30.16 -4.17
N LYS A 618 9.50 -29.15 -4.90
CA LYS A 618 8.54 -29.31 -5.99
C LYS A 618 9.23 -29.31 -7.35
N GLU A 619 8.77 -30.18 -8.24
CA GLU A 619 9.22 -30.15 -9.63
C GLU A 619 8.64 -28.94 -10.35
N ALA A 620 9.49 -28.18 -11.03
CA ALA A 620 9.13 -27.12 -11.94
C ALA A 620 9.67 -27.41 -13.33
N VAL A 621 8.89 -27.05 -14.34
CA VAL A 621 9.22 -27.27 -15.75
C VAL A 621 9.55 -25.95 -16.41
N LEU A 622 10.68 -25.93 -17.08
CA LEU A 622 11.13 -24.82 -17.90
C LEU A 622 10.36 -24.87 -19.24
N GLU A 623 9.40 -23.97 -19.41
CA GLU A 623 8.58 -23.87 -20.62
C GLU A 623 9.41 -23.16 -21.70
N LYS A 624 9.45 -23.75 -22.91
CA LYS A 624 10.22 -23.21 -24.06
C LYS A 624 9.50 -22.07 -24.76
#